data_887ab468855629ed69de78148b311d28
#
_entry.id   887ab468855629ed69de78148b311d28
#
_cell.length_a   1.000
_cell.length_b   1.000
_cell.length_c   1.000
_cell.angle_alpha   90.00
_cell.angle_beta   90.00
_cell.angle_gamma   90.00
#
_symmetry.space_group_name_H-M   'P 1'
#
loop_
_entity.id
_entity.type
_entity.pdbx_description
1 polymer ?
#
loop_
_entity_poly.entity_id
_entity_poly.type
_entity_poly.pdbx_seq_one_letter_code
_entity_poly.pdbx_strand_id
1 'polypeptide(L)'
;MKMTELKRRAKKLKHLYAIYYKLIGQKREQREVENKKRELQENGGNVLVKVDEALKDTGITYFADFGTLLGLVRDNAFMKWDSDMDFGVLSDGLINETDMWNTLEDALKNVGLKKKKTCTYDGRIIEQTYSNGVLTMDFFLHFFAENNDNVYLAYKKKGYDNEQDNEYDVALMRLCRFDKVEQHSFSCGDIPIPCNTEAYLTCMYSENWRIPDPTWVEEEGPSWSAVPGAKAYAYYFD
;
A
#
# COMPACT_ATOMS: atom_id res chain seq x y z
N MET A 1 -50.03 17.35 -19.27
CA MET A 1 -48.99 16.28 -19.20
C MET A 1 -49.27 15.43 -17.96
N LYS A 2 -49.53 14.13 -18.12
CA LYS A 2 -49.92 13.26 -17.00
C LYS A 2 -48.76 13.08 -16.01
N MET A 3 -49.03 13.14 -14.73
CA MET A 3 -48.03 13.03 -13.63
C MET A 3 -47.10 11.79 -13.74
N THR A 4 -47.61 10.72 -14.35
CA THR A 4 -46.86 9.49 -14.68
C THR A 4 -45.75 9.71 -15.70
N GLU A 5 -45.96 10.61 -16.65
CA GLU A 5 -44.96 10.91 -17.70
C GLU A 5 -43.83 11.78 -17.16
N LEU A 6 -44.13 12.72 -16.26
CA LEU A 6 -43.13 13.53 -15.54
C LEU A 6 -42.22 12.63 -14.66
N LYS A 7 -42.80 11.70 -13.91
CA LYS A 7 -42.05 10.74 -13.09
C LYS A 7 -41.14 9.84 -13.95
N ARG A 8 -41.61 9.39 -15.12
CA ARG A 8 -40.81 8.58 -16.05
C ARG A 8 -39.62 9.37 -16.62
N ARG A 9 -39.84 10.64 -17.00
CA ARG A 9 -38.77 11.52 -17.49
C ARG A 9 -37.74 11.84 -16.40
N ALA A 10 -38.20 12.11 -15.17
CA ALA A 10 -37.31 12.36 -14.04
C ALA A 10 -36.45 11.12 -13.68
N LYS A 11 -37.04 9.92 -13.72
CA LYS A 11 -36.33 8.66 -13.52
C LYS A 11 -35.29 8.41 -14.61
N LYS A 12 -35.62 8.68 -15.89
CA LYS A 12 -34.68 8.57 -17.01
C LYS A 12 -33.55 9.58 -16.93
N LEU A 13 -33.82 10.81 -16.49
CA LEU A 13 -32.81 11.84 -16.26
C LEU A 13 -31.87 11.48 -15.12
N LYS A 14 -32.39 10.95 -14.01
CA LYS A 14 -31.56 10.45 -12.90
C LYS A 14 -30.64 9.29 -13.35
N HIS A 15 -31.17 8.40 -14.16
CA HIS A 15 -30.37 7.27 -14.68
C HIS A 15 -29.27 7.73 -15.65
N LEU A 16 -29.58 8.67 -16.56
CA LEU A 16 -28.59 9.27 -17.46
C LEU A 16 -27.52 10.07 -16.69
N TYR A 17 -27.93 10.77 -15.63
CA TYR A 17 -27.01 11.49 -14.75
C TYR A 17 -26.08 10.53 -14.00
N ALA A 18 -26.59 9.41 -13.49
CA ALA A 18 -25.77 8.39 -12.84
C ALA A 18 -24.76 7.75 -13.79
N ILE A 19 -25.16 7.45 -15.04
CA ILE A 19 -24.26 6.93 -16.08
C ILE A 19 -23.18 7.97 -16.42
N TYR A 20 -23.57 9.22 -16.59
CA TYR A 20 -22.62 10.32 -16.88
C TYR A 20 -21.60 10.50 -15.74
N TYR A 21 -22.07 10.51 -14.48
CA TYR A 21 -21.21 10.59 -13.31
C TYR A 21 -20.26 9.39 -13.19
N LYS A 22 -20.75 8.17 -13.45
CA LYS A 22 -19.92 6.96 -13.46
C LYS A 22 -18.82 7.05 -14.53
N LEU A 23 -19.15 7.48 -15.74
CA LEU A 23 -18.19 7.62 -16.85
C LEU A 23 -17.16 8.73 -16.59
N ILE A 24 -17.58 9.87 -16.00
CA ILE A 24 -16.64 10.95 -15.65
C ILE A 24 -15.77 10.54 -14.47
N GLY A 25 -16.36 9.90 -13.44
CA GLY A 25 -15.61 9.36 -12.29
C GLY A 25 -14.52 8.40 -12.75
N GLN A 26 -14.85 7.41 -13.56
CA GLN A 26 -13.87 6.46 -14.11
C GLN A 26 -12.74 7.15 -14.91
N LYS A 27 -13.08 8.13 -15.75
CA LYS A 27 -12.05 8.89 -16.51
C LYS A 27 -11.17 9.75 -15.60
N ARG A 28 -11.73 10.29 -14.53
CA ARG A 28 -10.98 11.07 -13.55
C ARG A 28 -10.03 10.16 -12.77
N GLU A 29 -10.53 9.05 -12.26
CA GLU A 29 -9.75 8.04 -11.55
C GLU A 29 -8.60 7.50 -12.41
N GLN A 30 -8.88 7.13 -13.68
CA GLN A 30 -7.82 6.72 -14.61
C GLN A 30 -6.75 7.80 -14.81
N ARG A 31 -7.14 9.09 -14.92
CA ARG A 31 -6.17 10.18 -15.02
C ARG A 31 -5.36 10.38 -13.76
N GLU A 32 -5.96 10.20 -12.60
CA GLU A 32 -5.28 10.29 -11.31
C GLU A 32 -4.26 9.16 -11.17
N VAL A 33 -4.61 7.92 -11.53
CA VAL A 33 -3.69 6.78 -11.56
C VAL A 33 -2.53 7.01 -12.54
N GLU A 34 -2.81 7.44 -13.78
CA GLU A 34 -1.75 7.73 -14.75
C GLU A 34 -0.84 8.91 -14.32
N ASN A 35 -1.40 9.89 -13.62
CA ASN A 35 -0.62 10.97 -13.01
C ASN A 35 0.31 10.44 -11.91
N LYS A 36 -0.19 9.58 -11.02
CA LYS A 36 0.61 8.95 -9.97
C LYS A 36 1.75 8.11 -10.55
N LYS A 37 1.46 7.26 -11.55
CA LYS A 37 2.48 6.46 -12.25
C LYS A 37 3.59 7.33 -12.82
N ARG A 38 3.22 8.40 -13.53
CA ARG A 38 4.20 9.34 -14.09
C ARG A 38 5.02 10.02 -12.99
N GLU A 39 4.38 10.51 -11.95
CA GLU A 39 5.05 11.15 -10.82
C GLU A 39 6.01 10.18 -10.11
N LEU A 40 5.61 8.91 -9.95
CA LEU A 40 6.45 7.88 -9.38
C LEU A 40 7.71 7.65 -10.22
N GLN A 41 7.58 7.57 -11.54
CA GLN A 41 8.72 7.39 -12.45
C GLN A 41 9.66 8.61 -12.47
N GLU A 42 9.11 9.83 -12.41
CA GLU A 42 9.88 11.06 -12.54
C GLU A 42 10.50 11.52 -11.21
N ASN A 43 9.78 11.38 -10.11
CA ASN A 43 10.12 11.97 -8.81
C ASN A 43 10.17 10.98 -7.65
N GLY A 44 9.75 9.72 -7.85
CA GLY A 44 9.67 8.71 -6.81
C GLY A 44 10.98 8.48 -6.06
N GLY A 45 12.11 8.46 -6.78
CA GLY A 45 13.43 8.33 -6.16
C GLY A 45 13.74 9.43 -5.14
N ASN A 46 13.38 10.67 -5.47
CA ASN A 46 13.57 11.80 -4.54
C ASN A 46 12.67 11.68 -3.30
N VAL A 47 11.44 11.15 -3.46
CA VAL A 47 10.53 10.92 -2.32
C VAL A 47 11.04 9.78 -1.45
N LEU A 48 11.51 8.70 -2.07
CA LEU A 48 12.09 7.55 -1.37
C LEU A 48 13.28 7.94 -0.49
N VAL A 49 14.21 8.75 -1.03
CA VAL A 49 15.36 9.28 -0.27
C VAL A 49 14.89 10.17 0.90
N LYS A 50 13.88 11.01 0.69
CA LYS A 50 13.33 11.83 1.79
C LYS A 50 12.69 10.99 2.89
N VAL A 51 12.02 9.89 2.54
CA VAL A 51 11.48 8.94 3.53
C VAL A 51 12.65 8.31 4.31
N ASP A 52 13.70 7.85 3.61
CA ASP A 52 14.89 7.29 4.27
C ASP A 52 15.54 8.30 5.22
N GLU A 53 15.80 9.53 4.74
CA GLU A 53 16.37 10.60 5.57
C GLU A 53 15.53 10.92 6.81
N ALA A 54 14.20 10.83 6.70
CA ALA A 54 13.30 11.07 7.82
C ALA A 54 13.34 9.94 8.87
N LEU A 55 13.54 8.70 8.43
CA LEU A 55 13.37 7.52 9.29
C LEU A 55 14.68 6.93 9.84
N LYS A 56 15.83 7.11 9.15
CA LYS A 56 17.12 6.46 9.49
C LYS A 56 17.59 6.65 10.93
N ASP A 57 17.25 7.78 11.57
CA ASP A 57 17.70 8.11 12.93
C ASP A 57 16.60 7.98 13.99
N THR A 58 15.44 7.42 13.63
CA THR A 58 14.28 7.30 14.52
C THR A 58 14.33 6.08 15.44
N GLY A 59 15.18 5.12 15.15
CA GLY A 59 15.21 3.80 15.81
C GLY A 59 14.13 2.84 15.32
N ILE A 60 13.30 3.23 14.34
CA ILE A 60 12.31 2.35 13.70
C ILE A 60 13.02 1.48 12.68
N THR A 61 12.83 0.17 12.76
CA THR A 61 13.23 -0.75 11.69
C THR A 61 12.20 -0.70 10.58
N TYR A 62 12.58 -0.16 9.42
CA TYR A 62 11.75 -0.08 8.22
C TYR A 62 12.53 -0.53 6.98
N PHE A 63 11.85 -0.85 5.89
CA PHE A 63 12.45 -1.32 4.64
C PHE A 63 11.49 -1.14 3.46
N ALA A 64 12.05 -1.02 2.24
CA ALA A 64 11.23 -1.09 1.03
C ALA A 64 10.60 -2.47 0.91
N ASP A 65 9.32 -2.52 0.56
CA ASP A 65 8.55 -3.75 0.54
C ASP A 65 7.69 -3.89 -0.72
N PHE A 66 7.01 -5.01 -0.88
CA PHE A 66 6.07 -5.30 -1.97
C PHE A 66 6.57 -4.83 -3.35
N GLY A 67 5.74 -4.10 -4.09
CA GLY A 67 6.02 -3.59 -5.43
C GLY A 67 7.25 -2.70 -5.47
N THR A 68 7.46 -1.88 -4.46
CA THR A 68 8.64 -1.01 -4.35
C THR A 68 9.93 -1.84 -4.27
N LEU A 69 9.99 -2.83 -3.37
CA LEU A 69 11.15 -3.71 -3.25
C LEU A 69 11.39 -4.50 -4.56
N LEU A 70 10.32 -5.08 -5.11
CA LEU A 70 10.41 -5.85 -6.36
C LEU A 70 11.00 -5.02 -7.51
N GLY A 71 10.48 -3.81 -7.72
CA GLY A 71 10.95 -2.92 -8.79
C GLY A 71 12.40 -2.49 -8.59
N LEU A 72 12.78 -2.10 -7.38
CA LEU A 72 14.15 -1.71 -7.06
C LEU A 72 15.14 -2.84 -7.29
N VAL A 73 14.85 -4.05 -6.79
CA VAL A 73 15.76 -5.20 -6.88
C VAL A 73 15.83 -5.78 -8.29
N ARG A 74 14.70 -5.90 -8.98
CA ARG A 74 14.65 -6.50 -10.31
C ARG A 74 15.10 -5.55 -11.42
N ASP A 75 14.62 -4.31 -11.38
CA ASP A 75 14.72 -3.36 -12.48
C ASP A 75 15.65 -2.16 -12.14
N ASN A 76 16.11 -2.05 -10.90
CA ASN A 76 16.79 -0.87 -10.33
C ASN A 76 15.96 0.42 -10.53
N ALA A 77 14.64 0.31 -10.50
CA ALA A 77 13.66 1.36 -10.76
C ALA A 77 12.28 0.96 -10.23
N PHE A 78 11.34 1.90 -10.10
CA PHE A 78 9.94 1.57 -9.89
C PHE A 78 9.34 0.88 -11.10
N MET A 79 8.43 -0.06 -10.89
CA MET A 79 7.72 -0.71 -11.99
C MET A 79 6.81 0.29 -12.72
N LYS A 80 6.72 0.17 -14.05
CA LYS A 80 5.98 1.13 -14.90
C LYS A 80 4.48 1.20 -14.62
N TRP A 81 3.93 0.17 -13.99
CA TRP A 81 2.50 0.09 -13.66
C TRP A 81 2.19 0.48 -12.22
N ASP A 82 3.21 0.67 -11.36
CA ASP A 82 3.02 1.10 -9.98
C ASP A 82 2.62 2.58 -9.90
N SER A 83 1.84 2.90 -8.88
CA SER A 83 1.33 4.25 -8.63
C SER A 83 1.57 4.74 -7.18
N ASP A 84 2.22 3.95 -6.35
CA ASP A 84 2.48 4.14 -4.92
C ASP A 84 3.83 3.55 -4.52
N MET A 85 4.18 3.69 -3.25
CA MET A 85 5.35 3.09 -2.64
C MET A 85 4.94 2.31 -1.41
N ASP A 86 5.55 1.14 -1.23
CA ASP A 86 5.29 0.24 -0.13
C ASP A 86 6.50 0.11 0.78
N PHE A 87 6.27 0.14 2.09
CA PHE A 87 7.27 -0.02 3.11
C PHE A 87 6.80 -1.00 4.19
N GLY A 88 7.68 -1.86 4.63
CA GLY A 88 7.50 -2.62 5.87
C GLY A 88 8.00 -1.82 7.07
N VAL A 89 7.31 -1.92 8.19
CA VAL A 89 7.74 -1.42 9.50
C VAL A 89 7.70 -2.59 10.48
N LEU A 90 8.86 -2.95 11.05
CA LEU A 90 8.98 -4.15 11.85
C LEU A 90 8.68 -3.89 13.33
N SER A 91 7.69 -4.61 13.87
CA SER A 91 7.47 -4.73 15.30
C SER A 91 8.43 -5.78 15.88
N ASP A 92 9.62 -5.35 16.25
CA ASP A 92 10.69 -6.20 16.79
C ASP A 92 10.70 -6.26 18.32
N GLY A 93 9.76 -5.56 18.98
CA GLY A 93 9.64 -5.46 20.43
C GLY A 93 10.64 -4.51 21.09
N LEU A 94 11.50 -3.83 20.35
CA LEU A 94 12.43 -2.82 20.87
C LEU A 94 11.72 -1.50 21.17
N ILE A 95 10.70 -1.16 20.37
CA ILE A 95 9.85 0.01 20.54
C ILE A 95 8.39 -0.48 20.70
N ASN A 96 7.63 0.15 21.56
CA ASN A 96 6.19 -0.09 21.65
C ASN A 96 5.52 0.32 20.32
N GLU A 97 4.59 -0.48 19.80
CA GLU A 97 3.94 -0.23 18.50
C GLU A 97 3.25 1.15 18.42
N THR A 98 2.62 1.60 19.50
CA THR A 98 2.00 2.93 19.53
C THR A 98 3.04 4.03 19.39
N ASP A 99 4.16 3.91 20.12
CA ASP A 99 5.26 4.88 20.04
C ASP A 99 5.94 4.84 18.67
N MET A 100 6.09 3.64 18.11
CA MET A 100 6.62 3.44 16.75
C MET A 100 5.78 4.17 15.70
N TRP A 101 4.45 3.97 15.71
CA TRP A 101 3.54 4.65 14.79
C TRP A 101 3.50 6.17 14.97
N ASN A 102 3.58 6.67 16.21
CA ASN A 102 3.64 8.09 16.50
C ASN A 102 4.97 8.70 16.00
N THR A 103 6.08 8.01 16.24
CA THR A 103 7.41 8.43 15.77
C THR A 103 7.47 8.46 14.25
N LEU A 104 6.92 7.45 13.58
CA LEU A 104 6.79 7.38 12.12
C LEU A 104 6.01 8.59 11.60
N GLU A 105 4.85 8.87 12.17
CA GLU A 105 3.98 9.98 11.77
C GLU A 105 4.70 11.32 11.91
N ASP A 106 5.34 11.57 13.05
CA ASP A 106 6.07 12.82 13.31
C ASP A 106 7.24 13.00 12.34
N ALA A 107 8.02 11.95 12.08
CA ALA A 107 9.13 11.97 11.14
C ALA A 107 8.67 12.29 9.72
N LEU A 108 7.65 11.60 9.22
CA LEU A 108 7.12 11.80 7.88
C LEU A 108 6.45 13.18 7.70
N LYS A 109 5.78 13.66 8.74
CA LYS A 109 5.20 15.02 8.75
C LYS A 109 6.26 16.11 8.62
N ASN A 110 7.42 15.94 9.26
CA ASN A 110 8.51 16.90 9.19
C ASN A 110 9.10 17.04 7.79
N VAL A 111 8.97 16.03 6.93
CA VAL A 111 9.36 16.09 5.51
C VAL A 111 8.20 16.39 4.56
N GLY A 112 7.06 16.83 5.10
CA GLY A 112 5.91 17.33 4.35
C GLY A 112 4.93 16.26 3.89
N LEU A 113 5.01 15.04 4.41
CA LEU A 113 4.03 13.98 4.13
C LEU A 113 2.85 14.08 5.11
N LYS A 114 1.64 13.85 4.61
CA LYS A 114 0.40 13.89 5.40
C LYS A 114 -0.19 12.50 5.50
N LYS A 115 -0.58 12.10 6.70
CA LYS A 115 -1.33 10.86 6.91
C LYS A 115 -2.68 10.94 6.20
N LYS A 116 -3.06 9.89 5.48
CA LYS A 116 -4.29 9.79 4.71
C LYS A 116 -5.20 8.66 5.18
N LYS A 117 -4.63 7.57 5.65
CA LYS A 117 -5.39 6.40 6.09
C LYS A 117 -4.67 5.71 7.25
N THR A 118 -5.43 5.10 8.12
CA THR A 118 -4.96 4.11 9.10
C THR A 118 -5.90 2.91 9.04
N CYS A 119 -5.35 1.71 8.86
CA CYS A 119 -6.10 0.47 8.98
C CYS A 119 -5.79 -0.23 10.29
N THR A 120 -6.82 -0.72 10.98
CA THR A 120 -6.68 -1.45 12.24
C THR A 120 -7.30 -2.84 12.13
N TYR A 121 -6.66 -3.81 12.75
CA TYR A 121 -7.15 -5.17 12.92
C TYR A 121 -6.78 -5.69 14.31
N ASP A 122 -7.73 -6.28 15.02
CA ASP A 122 -7.55 -6.85 16.37
C ASP A 122 -6.86 -5.89 17.36
N GLY A 123 -7.27 -4.61 17.34
CA GLY A 123 -6.73 -3.56 18.20
C GLY A 123 -5.34 -3.04 17.82
N ARG A 124 -4.71 -3.55 16.76
CA ARG A 124 -3.42 -3.10 16.23
C ARG A 124 -3.59 -2.24 15.00
N ILE A 125 -2.73 -1.27 14.81
CA ILE A 125 -2.57 -0.60 13.52
C ILE A 125 -1.75 -1.53 12.63
N ILE A 126 -2.33 -1.97 11.51
CA ILE A 126 -1.67 -2.86 10.56
C ILE A 126 -1.14 -2.12 9.33
N GLU A 127 -1.63 -0.91 9.09
CA GLU A 127 -1.22 -0.09 7.94
C GLU A 127 -1.46 1.39 8.22
N GLN A 128 -0.54 2.24 7.77
CA GLN A 128 -0.76 3.67 7.63
C GLN A 128 -0.34 4.14 6.24
N THR A 129 -1.19 4.96 5.61
CA THR A 129 -0.92 5.59 4.30
C THR A 129 -0.59 7.06 4.49
N TYR A 130 0.46 7.52 3.82
CA TYR A 130 0.87 8.93 3.75
C TYR A 130 0.87 9.43 2.31
N SER A 131 0.85 10.76 2.12
CA SER A 131 0.90 11.36 0.79
C SER A 131 1.59 12.72 0.80
N ASN A 132 2.29 13.03 -0.28
CA ASN A 132 2.79 14.37 -0.60
C ASN A 132 1.76 15.23 -1.39
N GLY A 133 0.54 14.71 -1.58
CA GLY A 133 -0.51 15.32 -2.39
C GLY A 133 -0.69 14.68 -3.77
N VAL A 134 0.28 13.91 -4.26
CA VAL A 134 0.22 13.15 -5.52
C VAL A 134 0.53 11.68 -5.26
N LEU A 135 1.75 11.37 -4.80
CA LEU A 135 2.16 10.01 -4.46
C LEU A 135 1.63 9.59 -3.10
N THR A 136 1.33 8.31 -2.98
CA THR A 136 0.99 7.64 -1.72
C THR A 136 2.13 6.70 -1.32
N MET A 137 2.32 6.59 -0.01
CA MET A 137 3.29 5.72 0.63
C MET A 137 2.54 4.91 1.70
N ASP A 138 2.50 3.60 1.53
CA ASP A 138 1.85 2.68 2.44
C ASP A 138 2.90 2.00 3.33
N PHE A 139 2.67 2.03 4.64
CA PHE A 139 3.53 1.43 5.65
C PHE A 139 2.76 0.30 6.31
N PHE A 140 3.26 -0.93 6.17
CA PHE A 140 2.65 -2.14 6.69
C PHE A 140 3.36 -2.65 7.93
N LEU A 141 2.61 -3.06 8.94
CA LEU A 141 3.15 -3.64 10.16
C LEU A 141 3.59 -5.08 9.92
N HIS A 142 4.89 -5.31 10.03
CA HIS A 142 5.50 -6.64 10.05
C HIS A 142 5.78 -7.09 11.48
N PHE A 143 5.64 -8.38 11.74
CA PHE A 143 5.97 -8.97 13.02
C PHE A 143 6.45 -10.40 12.86
N PHE A 144 7.48 -10.77 13.60
CA PHE A 144 7.96 -12.14 13.58
C PHE A 144 7.09 -13.03 14.46
N ALA A 145 6.54 -14.09 13.90
CA ALA A 145 5.85 -15.13 14.62
C ALA A 145 6.29 -16.49 14.09
N GLU A 146 6.60 -17.42 15.01
CA GLU A 146 7.20 -18.70 14.67
C GLU A 146 8.49 -18.51 13.88
N ASN A 147 8.56 -19.04 12.64
CA ASN A 147 9.73 -18.92 11.77
C ASN A 147 9.48 -17.97 10.58
N ASN A 148 8.41 -17.19 10.64
CA ASN A 148 8.00 -16.32 9.53
C ASN A 148 8.06 -14.83 9.93
N ASP A 149 8.23 -13.99 8.94
CA ASP A 149 7.79 -12.63 8.93
C ASP A 149 6.32 -12.59 8.50
N ASN A 150 5.46 -11.96 9.29
CA ASN A 150 4.03 -11.94 9.08
C ASN A 150 3.55 -10.51 8.90
N VAL A 151 2.63 -10.33 7.95
CA VAL A 151 1.94 -9.06 7.73
C VAL A 151 0.46 -9.30 7.51
N TYR A 152 -0.38 -8.52 8.20
CA TYR A 152 -1.82 -8.50 7.94
C TYR A 152 -2.15 -7.43 6.92
N LEU A 153 -2.96 -7.78 5.92
CA LEU A 153 -3.40 -6.90 4.85
C LEU A 153 -4.91 -6.70 4.94
N ALA A 154 -5.34 -5.45 4.79
CA ALA A 154 -6.74 -5.10 4.64
C ALA A 154 -7.11 -5.04 3.16
N TYR A 155 -8.04 -5.89 2.67
CA TYR A 155 -8.41 -5.95 1.26
C TYR A 155 -9.92 -5.96 1.05
N LYS A 156 -10.37 -5.56 -0.13
CA LYS A 156 -11.76 -5.66 -0.56
C LYS A 156 -11.88 -6.70 -1.67
N LYS A 157 -12.81 -7.63 -1.53
CA LYS A 157 -13.12 -8.58 -2.62
C LYS A 157 -13.59 -7.85 -3.86
N LYS A 158 -13.08 -8.22 -5.04
CA LYS A 158 -13.55 -7.69 -6.32
C LYS A 158 -15.08 -7.83 -6.45
N GLY A 159 -15.78 -6.72 -6.71
CA GLY A 159 -17.24 -6.68 -6.88
C GLY A 159 -18.02 -6.18 -5.65
N TYR A 160 -17.38 -5.90 -4.55
CA TYR A 160 -17.98 -5.22 -3.39
C TYR A 160 -17.70 -3.72 -3.48
N ASP A 161 -18.47 -3.02 -4.33
CA ASP A 161 -18.44 -1.55 -4.44
C ASP A 161 -19.35 -0.92 -3.36
N ASN A 162 -19.02 -1.07 -2.11
CA ASN A 162 -19.55 -0.19 -1.07
C ASN A 162 -18.49 0.85 -0.73
N GLU A 163 -18.46 1.95 -1.48
CA GLU A 163 -17.59 3.12 -1.25
C GLU A 163 -17.78 3.79 0.12
N GLN A 164 -18.75 3.35 0.92
CA GLN A 164 -19.06 3.90 2.25
C GLN A 164 -18.69 2.96 3.40
N ASP A 165 -18.17 1.78 3.12
CA ASP A 165 -17.84 0.81 4.16
C ASP A 165 -16.35 0.89 4.49
N ASN A 166 -16.05 1.41 5.69
CA ASN A 166 -14.70 1.42 6.26
C ASN A 166 -14.24 0.02 6.70
N GLU A 167 -15.01 -1.02 6.37
CA GLU A 167 -14.75 -2.41 6.72
C GLU A 167 -14.07 -3.13 5.56
N TYR A 168 -13.01 -3.86 5.86
CA TYR A 168 -12.21 -4.65 4.94
C TYR A 168 -12.13 -6.09 5.41
N ASP A 169 -11.99 -7.03 4.50
CA ASP A 169 -11.56 -8.38 4.81
C ASP A 169 -10.06 -8.37 5.16
N VAL A 170 -9.60 -9.41 5.87
CA VAL A 170 -8.20 -9.52 6.30
C VAL A 170 -7.54 -10.70 5.62
N ALA A 171 -6.34 -10.49 5.12
CA ALA A 171 -5.40 -11.53 4.74
C ALA A 171 -4.19 -11.53 5.65
N LEU A 172 -3.55 -12.69 5.77
CA LEU A 172 -2.25 -12.85 6.41
C LEU A 172 -1.27 -13.33 5.36
N MET A 173 -0.19 -12.60 5.16
CA MET A 173 0.98 -13.09 4.44
C MET A 173 2.02 -13.64 5.41
N ARG A 174 2.58 -14.80 5.05
CA ARG A 174 3.69 -15.44 5.78
C ARG A 174 4.90 -15.47 4.87
N LEU A 175 5.81 -14.54 5.10
CA LEU A 175 7.00 -14.34 4.31
C LEU A 175 8.21 -15.05 4.93
N CYS A 176 9.28 -15.18 4.15
CA CYS A 176 10.54 -15.68 4.67
C CYS A 176 11.10 -14.71 5.71
N ARG A 177 11.31 -15.18 6.94
CA ARG A 177 11.91 -14.38 8.00
C ARG A 177 13.31 -13.92 7.59
N PHE A 178 13.63 -12.67 7.91
CA PHE A 178 14.96 -12.10 7.76
C PHE A 178 15.56 -11.74 9.13
N ASP A 179 16.89 -11.74 9.23
CA ASP A 179 17.58 -11.46 10.50
C ASP A 179 17.79 -9.96 10.73
N LYS A 180 17.93 -9.18 9.65
CA LYS A 180 18.17 -7.74 9.67
C LYS A 180 17.78 -7.08 8.35
N VAL A 181 17.63 -5.77 8.37
CA VAL A 181 17.63 -4.95 7.17
C VAL A 181 19.03 -4.47 6.85
N GLU A 182 19.34 -4.28 5.58
CA GLU A 182 20.62 -3.80 5.09
C GLU A 182 20.39 -2.64 4.11
N GLN A 183 21.24 -1.63 4.16
CA GLN A 183 21.26 -0.57 3.16
C GLN A 183 21.78 -1.16 1.84
N HIS A 184 21.03 -0.95 0.77
CA HIS A 184 21.38 -1.37 -0.58
C HIS A 184 21.36 -0.17 -1.51
N SER A 185 22.41 -0.04 -2.35
CA SER A 185 22.52 1.10 -3.28
C SER A 185 21.72 0.85 -4.55
N PHE A 186 20.74 1.71 -4.79
CA PHE A 186 19.95 1.77 -6.01
C PHE A 186 20.24 3.07 -6.79
N SER A 187 19.68 3.20 -7.98
CA SER A 187 19.83 4.40 -8.81
C SER A 187 19.37 5.70 -8.13
N CYS A 188 18.41 5.58 -7.19
CA CYS A 188 17.86 6.70 -6.43
C CYS A 188 18.58 7.00 -5.11
N GLY A 189 19.41 6.09 -4.58
CA GLY A 189 20.11 6.22 -3.30
C GLY A 189 20.16 4.90 -2.55
N ASP A 190 20.67 4.94 -1.31
CA ASP A 190 20.75 3.78 -0.43
C ASP A 190 19.40 3.61 0.28
N ILE A 191 18.80 2.42 0.18
CA ILE A 191 17.47 2.12 0.71
C ILE A 191 17.55 0.83 1.53
N PRO A 192 16.96 0.78 2.74
CA PRO A 192 16.96 -0.43 3.54
C PRO A 192 16.06 -1.51 2.93
N ILE A 193 16.58 -2.73 2.85
CA ILE A 193 15.88 -3.92 2.34
C ILE A 193 16.16 -5.12 3.26
N PRO A 194 15.32 -6.19 3.26
CA PRO A 194 15.61 -7.43 3.97
C PRO A 194 16.93 -8.06 3.50
N CYS A 195 17.80 -8.52 4.40
CA CYS A 195 19.12 -9.08 4.05
C CYS A 195 19.05 -10.35 3.18
N ASN A 196 17.94 -11.10 3.24
CA ASN A 196 17.68 -12.28 2.41
C ASN A 196 16.69 -11.99 1.26
N THR A 197 16.81 -10.83 0.64
CA THR A 197 15.84 -10.27 -0.34
C THR A 197 15.40 -11.27 -1.41
N GLU A 198 16.30 -12.11 -1.94
CA GLU A 198 15.92 -13.08 -2.95
C GLU A 198 14.94 -14.14 -2.43
N ALA A 199 15.20 -14.69 -1.25
CA ALA A 199 14.29 -15.63 -0.60
C ALA A 199 12.96 -14.93 -0.22
N TYR A 200 13.04 -13.70 0.25
CA TYR A 200 11.88 -12.90 0.62
C TYR A 200 10.95 -12.63 -0.58
N LEU A 201 11.51 -12.18 -1.72
CA LEU A 201 10.75 -11.99 -2.96
C LEU A 201 10.21 -13.30 -3.53
N THR A 202 10.96 -14.40 -3.41
CA THR A 202 10.49 -15.72 -3.83
C THR A 202 9.31 -16.19 -2.96
N CYS A 203 9.34 -15.95 -1.64
CA CYS A 203 8.20 -16.22 -0.75
C CYS A 203 6.97 -15.42 -1.14
N MET A 204 7.14 -14.17 -1.60
CA MET A 204 6.05 -13.27 -1.93
C MET A 204 5.47 -13.54 -3.32
N TYR A 205 6.33 -13.66 -4.34
CA TYR A 205 5.97 -13.65 -5.76
C TYR A 205 6.25 -14.97 -6.50
N SER A 206 6.71 -16.03 -5.83
CA SER A 206 7.19 -17.29 -6.40
C SER A 206 8.56 -17.20 -7.08
N GLU A 207 9.06 -18.33 -7.57
CA GLU A 207 10.38 -18.46 -8.24
C GLU A 207 10.54 -17.57 -9.50
N ASN A 208 9.43 -17.18 -10.10
CA ASN A 208 9.42 -16.42 -11.36
C ASN A 208 9.40 -14.90 -11.16
N TRP A 209 9.59 -14.38 -9.96
CA TRP A 209 9.47 -12.94 -9.65
C TRP A 209 10.37 -12.03 -10.52
N ARG A 210 11.45 -12.57 -11.09
CA ARG A 210 12.33 -11.84 -12.01
C ARG A 210 11.72 -11.59 -13.39
N ILE A 211 10.64 -12.29 -13.75
CA ILE A 211 9.92 -12.11 -15.02
C ILE A 211 8.77 -11.11 -14.77
N PRO A 212 8.78 -9.93 -15.41
CA PRO A 212 7.70 -8.96 -15.25
C PRO A 212 6.33 -9.54 -15.64
N ASP A 213 5.40 -9.53 -14.70
CA ASP A 213 4.00 -9.92 -14.94
C ASP A 213 3.05 -8.81 -14.46
N PRO A 214 2.58 -7.93 -15.36
CA PRO A 214 1.65 -6.86 -15.00
C PRO A 214 0.23 -7.36 -14.68
N THR A 215 -0.03 -8.66 -14.82
CA THR A 215 -1.32 -9.29 -14.51
C THR A 215 -1.34 -10.00 -13.16
N TRP A 216 -0.18 -10.08 -12.51
CA TRP A 216 -0.06 -10.69 -11.18
C TRP A 216 -0.97 -9.99 -10.18
N VAL A 217 -1.59 -10.77 -9.32
CA VAL A 217 -2.44 -10.31 -8.22
C VAL A 217 -1.99 -10.94 -6.92
N GLU A 218 -2.04 -10.16 -5.85
CA GLU A 218 -1.48 -10.52 -4.55
C GLU A 218 -2.13 -11.79 -3.96
N GLU A 219 -3.42 -11.99 -4.19
CA GLU A 219 -4.18 -13.16 -3.72
C GLU A 219 -3.70 -14.50 -4.35
N GLU A 220 -2.93 -14.44 -5.45
CA GLU A 220 -2.32 -15.60 -6.10
C GLU A 220 -0.91 -15.91 -5.56
N GLY A 221 -0.36 -15.03 -4.70
CA GLY A 221 0.95 -15.18 -4.10
C GLY A 221 1.02 -16.39 -3.14
N PRO A 222 2.17 -17.11 -3.10
CA PRO A 222 2.30 -18.33 -2.29
C PRO A 222 2.21 -18.08 -0.78
N SER A 223 2.51 -16.86 -0.34
CA SER A 223 2.47 -16.46 1.07
C SER A 223 1.11 -15.98 1.54
N TRP A 224 0.20 -15.62 0.61
CA TRP A 224 -1.09 -15.01 0.92
C TRP A 224 -2.13 -16.02 1.40
N SER A 225 -2.88 -15.67 2.43
CA SER A 225 -4.02 -16.47 2.89
C SER A 225 -5.10 -15.57 3.51
N ALA A 226 -6.35 -15.73 3.05
CA ALA A 226 -7.48 -15.05 3.69
C ALA A 226 -7.63 -15.50 5.14
N VAL A 227 -7.98 -14.59 6.05
CA VAL A 227 -8.34 -14.89 7.45
C VAL A 227 -9.86 -14.91 7.56
N PRO A 228 -10.49 -16.10 7.58
CA PRO A 228 -11.95 -16.21 7.52
C PRO A 228 -12.66 -15.49 8.66
N GLY A 229 -13.61 -14.62 8.34
CA GLY A 229 -14.41 -13.88 9.31
C GLY A 229 -13.69 -12.71 10.01
N ALA A 230 -12.41 -12.50 9.74
CA ALA A 230 -11.68 -11.34 10.26
C ALA A 230 -12.07 -10.07 9.49
N LYS A 231 -12.14 -8.95 10.24
CA LYS A 231 -12.44 -7.63 9.69
C LYS A 231 -11.43 -6.60 10.17
N ALA A 232 -10.91 -5.82 9.23
CA ALA A 232 -10.13 -4.63 9.48
C ALA A 232 -10.97 -3.38 9.24
N TYR A 233 -10.59 -2.28 9.88
CA TYR A 233 -11.30 -1.01 9.79
C TYR A 233 -10.37 0.11 9.36
N ALA A 234 -10.75 0.86 8.33
CA ALA A 234 -10.00 2.00 7.83
C ALA A 234 -10.56 3.32 8.35
N TYR A 235 -9.66 4.22 8.74
CA TYR A 235 -9.93 5.59 9.15
C TYR A 235 -9.21 6.52 8.20
N TYR A 236 -9.92 7.48 7.60
CA TYR A 236 -9.39 8.42 6.61
C TYR A 236 -9.20 9.80 7.20
N PHE A 237 -8.17 10.51 6.74
CA PHE A 237 -7.77 11.84 7.18
C PHE A 237 -7.72 12.81 5.98
N ASP A 238 -8.02 14.09 6.21
CA ASP A 238 -8.05 15.16 5.19
C ASP A 238 -6.65 15.60 4.68
#